data_db58a97d8186a600608be4ccfdc67440
#
_entry.id   db58a97d8186a600608be4ccfdc67440
#
_cell.length_a   1.000
_cell.length_b   1.000
_cell.length_c   1.000
_cell.angle_alpha   90.00
_cell.angle_beta   90.00
_cell.angle_gamma   90.00
#
_symmetry.space_group_name_H-M   'P 1'
#
loop_
_entity.id
_entity.type
_entity.pdbx_description
1 polymer ?
#
loop_
_entity_poly.entity_id
_entity_poly.type
_entity_poly.pdbx_seq_one_letter_code
_entity_poly.pdbx_strand_id
1 'polypeptide(L)'
;MVLKNVDFDVFRGEILCVVGASGCGKSTLLKHMIGLKRPAAGRVLVGGVDIAAADDDELNLIRQKIGVLFQADALLASMTLGENVGLPLDGFAGLSPETVQQIIRMKLGMVNLSGYENHYPAELSGGMRKRGGLARAIALDPQILFFDEPSAGLDPINTAELVALIRGINTGLGTTMVIVSHQVELVLRIADRVMMIDRDEKGIIATGTPEELRLSAIDPRVRNFLFRSEAEQGKGE
;
A
#
# COMPACT_ATOMS: atom_id res chain seq x y z
N MET A 1 0.20 -24.53 3.20
CA MET A 1 -0.90 -23.56 3.03
C MET A 1 -0.66 -22.43 4.03
N VAL A 2 -0.55 -21.17 3.55
CA VAL A 2 -0.23 -20.01 4.38
C VAL A 2 -1.50 -19.36 4.93
N LEU A 3 -2.54 -19.26 4.10
CA LEU A 3 -3.85 -18.71 4.44
C LEU A 3 -4.96 -19.67 3.99
N LYS A 4 -6.06 -19.72 4.72
CA LYS A 4 -7.26 -20.49 4.40
C LYS A 4 -8.52 -19.74 4.85
N ASN A 5 -9.61 -19.90 4.11
CA ASN A 5 -10.92 -19.33 4.47
C ASN A 5 -10.84 -17.81 4.77
N VAL A 6 -10.10 -17.07 3.91
CA VAL A 6 -10.00 -15.63 4.01
C VAL A 6 -11.06 -15.04 3.10
N ASP A 7 -12.05 -14.39 3.70
CA ASP A 7 -13.18 -13.76 3.00
C ASP A 7 -13.38 -12.35 3.56
N PHE A 8 -13.30 -11.33 2.69
CA PHE A 8 -13.45 -9.93 3.06
C PHE A 8 -13.67 -9.06 1.82
N ASP A 9 -14.25 -7.89 2.06
CA ASP A 9 -14.43 -6.85 1.07
C ASP A 9 -13.54 -5.64 1.39
N VAL A 10 -13.18 -4.88 0.36
CA VAL A 10 -12.57 -3.56 0.47
C VAL A 10 -13.52 -2.56 -0.15
N PHE A 11 -13.96 -1.58 0.63
CA PHE A 11 -14.94 -0.59 0.18
C PHE A 11 -14.25 0.57 -0.56
N ARG A 12 -14.98 1.14 -1.52
CA ARG A 12 -14.45 2.25 -2.32
C ARG A 12 -14.11 3.44 -1.44
N GLY A 13 -12.89 3.97 -1.59
CA GLY A 13 -12.39 5.14 -0.89
C GLY A 13 -11.91 4.86 0.53
N GLU A 14 -12.08 3.63 1.08
CA GLU A 14 -11.55 3.31 2.40
C GLU A 14 -10.03 3.07 2.38
N ILE A 15 -9.41 3.26 3.53
CA ILE A 15 -8.07 2.78 3.86
C ILE A 15 -8.20 1.55 4.76
N LEU A 16 -8.06 0.35 4.17
CA LEU A 16 -8.01 -0.91 4.90
C LEU A 16 -6.57 -1.22 5.30
N CYS A 17 -6.29 -1.35 6.59
CA CYS A 17 -5.00 -1.83 7.07
C CYS A 17 -5.06 -3.33 7.39
N VAL A 18 -4.20 -4.12 6.74
CA VAL A 18 -4.01 -5.55 7.00
C VAL A 18 -2.84 -5.71 7.95
N VAL A 19 -3.10 -6.19 9.16
CA VAL A 19 -2.13 -6.28 10.25
C VAL A 19 -1.93 -7.72 10.72
N GLY A 20 -0.87 -7.93 11.51
CA GLY A 20 -0.58 -9.23 12.12
C GLY A 20 0.92 -9.46 12.27
N ALA A 21 1.30 -10.52 12.97
CA ALA A 21 2.68 -10.87 13.23
C ALA A 21 3.50 -11.12 11.94
N SER A 22 4.82 -11.02 12.04
CA SER A 22 5.70 -11.36 10.91
C SER A 22 5.48 -12.81 10.48
N GLY A 23 5.39 -13.02 9.15
CA GLY A 23 5.19 -14.36 8.58
C GLY A 23 3.75 -14.91 8.64
N CYS A 24 2.75 -14.15 9.11
CA CYS A 24 1.34 -14.62 9.15
C CYS A 24 0.66 -14.67 7.76
N GLY A 25 1.29 -14.13 6.71
CA GLY A 25 0.76 -14.21 5.34
C GLY A 25 0.31 -12.91 4.72
N LYS A 26 0.50 -11.74 5.34
CA LYS A 26 0.08 -10.41 4.84
C LYS A 26 0.56 -10.13 3.41
N SER A 27 1.88 -10.18 3.17
CA SER A 27 2.45 -9.96 1.82
C SER A 27 2.05 -11.07 0.83
N THR A 28 1.72 -12.27 1.33
CA THR A 28 1.15 -13.32 0.48
C THR A 28 -0.26 -12.95 0.03
N LEU A 29 -1.11 -12.48 0.96
CA LEU A 29 -2.45 -11.98 0.64
C LEU A 29 -2.38 -10.83 -0.36
N LEU A 30 -1.51 -9.85 -0.09
CA LEU A 30 -1.28 -8.73 -1.01
C LEU A 30 -0.94 -9.22 -2.43
N LYS A 31 -0.02 -10.19 -2.57
CA LYS A 31 0.36 -10.75 -3.87
C LYS A 31 -0.79 -11.42 -4.61
N HIS A 32 -1.78 -11.97 -3.88
CA HIS A 32 -3.01 -12.47 -4.50
C HIS A 32 -3.91 -11.32 -4.94
N MET A 33 -4.08 -10.27 -4.12
CA MET A 33 -4.92 -9.12 -4.44
C MET A 33 -4.45 -8.33 -5.67
N ILE A 34 -3.13 -8.27 -5.91
CA ILE A 34 -2.54 -7.58 -7.07
C ILE A 34 -2.30 -8.50 -8.27
N GLY A 35 -2.75 -9.75 -8.23
CA GLY A 35 -2.65 -10.70 -9.33
C GLY A 35 -1.25 -11.28 -9.59
N LEU A 36 -0.29 -11.11 -8.65
CA LEU A 36 1.05 -11.72 -8.76
C LEU A 36 1.07 -13.19 -8.37
N LYS A 37 0.03 -13.67 -7.67
CA LYS A 37 -0.16 -15.08 -7.31
C LYS A 37 -1.61 -15.47 -7.49
N ARG A 38 -1.85 -16.65 -8.09
CA ARG A 38 -3.19 -17.24 -8.16
C ARG A 38 -3.49 -17.98 -6.84
N PRO A 39 -4.69 -17.83 -6.26
CA PRO A 39 -5.10 -18.61 -5.10
C PRO A 39 -5.24 -20.09 -5.49
N ALA A 40 -4.98 -20.99 -4.54
CA ALA A 40 -5.18 -22.43 -4.76
C ALA A 40 -6.68 -22.80 -4.86
N ALA A 41 -7.54 -22.00 -4.23
CA ALA A 41 -9.00 -22.09 -4.30
C ALA A 41 -9.60 -20.72 -3.94
N GLY A 42 -10.83 -20.46 -4.36
CA GLY A 42 -11.54 -19.20 -4.15
C GLY A 42 -11.29 -18.20 -5.29
N ARG A 43 -11.68 -16.96 -5.07
CA ARG A 43 -11.66 -15.87 -6.07
C ARG A 43 -11.07 -14.61 -5.48
N VAL A 44 -10.50 -13.77 -6.34
CA VAL A 44 -10.09 -12.40 -5.99
C VAL A 44 -10.73 -11.45 -7.00
N LEU A 45 -11.71 -10.69 -6.56
CA LEU A 45 -12.44 -9.76 -7.41
C LEU A 45 -11.87 -8.34 -7.26
N VAL A 46 -11.47 -7.74 -8.37
CA VAL A 46 -11.05 -6.33 -8.43
C VAL A 46 -11.94 -5.61 -9.43
N GLY A 47 -12.75 -4.67 -8.93
CA GLY A 47 -13.73 -3.98 -9.78
C GLY A 47 -14.74 -4.93 -10.44
N GLY A 48 -15.07 -6.05 -9.79
CA GLY A 48 -15.99 -7.07 -10.29
C GLY A 48 -15.38 -8.13 -11.20
N VAL A 49 -14.10 -8.02 -11.56
CA VAL A 49 -13.36 -8.99 -12.40
C VAL A 49 -12.57 -9.94 -11.51
N ASP A 50 -12.71 -11.25 -11.73
CA ASP A 50 -11.90 -12.28 -11.04
C ASP A 50 -10.50 -12.33 -11.65
N ILE A 51 -9.55 -11.71 -10.97
CA ILE A 51 -8.14 -11.64 -11.43
C ILE A 51 -7.43 -13.00 -11.47
N ALA A 52 -7.97 -14.02 -10.80
CA ALA A 52 -7.41 -15.36 -10.85
C ALA A 52 -7.82 -16.12 -12.12
N ALA A 53 -8.96 -15.76 -12.71
CA ALA A 53 -9.52 -16.36 -13.92
C ALA A 53 -9.31 -15.48 -15.17
N ALA A 54 -8.99 -14.19 -15.00
CA ALA A 54 -8.82 -13.22 -16.06
C ALA A 54 -7.72 -13.62 -17.06
N ASP A 55 -7.93 -13.30 -18.32
CA ASP A 55 -6.91 -13.40 -19.37
C ASP A 55 -5.88 -12.25 -19.28
N ASP A 56 -4.90 -12.25 -20.16
CA ASP A 56 -3.82 -11.25 -20.11
C ASP A 56 -4.32 -9.83 -20.45
N ASP A 57 -5.31 -9.69 -21.33
CA ASP A 57 -5.89 -8.39 -21.70
C ASP A 57 -6.72 -7.82 -20.54
N GLU A 58 -7.56 -8.63 -19.92
CA GLU A 58 -8.32 -8.25 -18.71
C GLU A 58 -7.37 -7.89 -17.57
N LEU A 59 -6.32 -8.68 -17.34
CA LEU A 59 -5.29 -8.39 -16.33
C LEU A 59 -4.56 -7.07 -16.58
N ASN A 60 -4.26 -6.76 -17.85
CA ASN A 60 -3.62 -5.49 -18.21
C ASN A 60 -4.54 -4.30 -17.94
N LEU A 61 -5.84 -4.41 -18.23
CA LEU A 61 -6.83 -3.38 -17.88
C LEU A 61 -6.97 -3.18 -16.36
N ILE A 62 -6.88 -4.26 -15.59
CA ILE A 62 -6.92 -4.19 -14.12
C ILE A 62 -5.63 -3.55 -13.58
N ARG A 63 -4.46 -3.94 -14.09
CA ARG A 63 -3.16 -3.37 -13.68
C ARG A 63 -3.07 -1.87 -13.85
N GLN A 64 -3.76 -1.30 -14.85
CA GLN A 64 -3.85 0.15 -15.03
C GLN A 64 -4.66 0.84 -13.92
N LYS A 65 -5.59 0.11 -13.29
CA LYS A 65 -6.46 0.64 -12.21
C LYS A 65 -5.87 0.45 -10.82
N ILE A 66 -4.72 -0.24 -10.71
CA ILE A 66 -4.05 -0.49 -9.44
C ILE A 66 -2.64 0.11 -9.44
N GLY A 67 -2.25 0.67 -8.31
CA GLY A 67 -0.86 1.07 -8.04
C GLY A 67 -0.31 0.27 -6.87
N VAL A 68 1.00 0.04 -6.85
CA VAL A 68 1.64 -0.74 -5.79
C VAL A 68 2.92 -0.05 -5.32
N LEU A 69 3.01 0.17 -4.00
CA LEU A 69 4.24 0.55 -3.33
C LEU A 69 4.76 -0.66 -2.53
N PHE A 70 5.87 -1.23 -2.99
CA PHE A 70 6.53 -2.35 -2.31
C PHE A 70 7.44 -1.88 -1.17
N GLN A 71 7.74 -2.78 -0.25
CA GLN A 71 8.57 -2.52 0.93
C GLN A 71 9.95 -1.92 0.57
N ALA A 72 10.58 -2.36 -0.52
CA ALA A 72 11.88 -1.89 -0.99
C ALA A 72 11.78 -0.72 -1.99
N ASP A 73 10.69 0.12 -1.94
CA ASP A 73 10.40 1.22 -2.88
C ASP A 73 10.39 0.79 -4.37
N ALA A 74 11.14 -0.25 -4.70
CA ALA A 74 11.24 -0.89 -6.02
C ALA A 74 11.61 0.05 -7.18
N LEU A 75 12.27 1.20 -6.89
CA LEU A 75 12.81 2.07 -7.93
C LEU A 75 13.93 1.34 -8.69
N LEU A 76 13.95 1.48 -10.00
CA LEU A 76 15.01 0.96 -10.86
C LEU A 76 16.24 1.85 -10.72
N ALA A 77 17.34 1.29 -10.19
CA ALA A 77 18.55 2.05 -9.86
C ALA A 77 19.26 2.65 -11.09
N SER A 78 19.02 2.06 -12.27
CA SER A 78 19.56 2.51 -13.56
C SER A 78 18.77 3.64 -14.22
N MET A 79 17.64 4.02 -13.64
CA MET A 79 16.74 5.06 -14.15
C MET A 79 16.70 6.23 -13.18
N THR A 80 16.56 7.45 -13.70
CA THR A 80 16.28 8.64 -12.91
C THR A 80 14.92 8.53 -12.22
N LEU A 81 14.64 9.40 -11.27
CA LEU A 81 13.34 9.44 -10.60
C LEU A 81 12.21 9.72 -11.58
N GLY A 82 12.43 10.66 -12.52
CA GLY A 82 11.46 10.99 -13.56
C GLY A 82 11.17 9.79 -14.46
N GLU A 83 12.20 9.07 -14.92
CA GLU A 83 12.06 7.85 -15.72
C GLU A 83 11.32 6.75 -14.96
N ASN A 84 11.62 6.57 -13.66
CA ASN A 84 10.88 5.64 -12.80
C ASN A 84 9.38 5.96 -12.72
N VAL A 85 9.03 7.24 -12.53
CA VAL A 85 7.62 7.69 -12.47
C VAL A 85 6.95 7.59 -13.83
N GLY A 86 7.70 7.80 -14.93
CA GLY A 86 7.21 7.69 -16.30
C GLY A 86 6.95 6.25 -16.75
N LEU A 87 7.64 5.27 -16.17
CA LEU A 87 7.59 3.88 -16.61
C LEU A 87 6.17 3.28 -16.76
N PRO A 88 5.21 3.51 -15.84
CA PRO A 88 3.85 3.06 -16.05
C PRO A 88 3.14 3.73 -17.24
N LEU A 89 3.59 4.90 -17.67
CA LEU A 89 3.00 5.67 -18.78
C LEU A 89 3.46 5.19 -20.15
N ASP A 90 4.58 4.47 -20.23
CA ASP A 90 5.18 4.01 -21.50
C ASP A 90 4.27 3.05 -22.31
N GLY A 91 3.34 2.36 -21.63
CA GLY A 91 2.35 1.48 -22.27
C GLY A 91 1.14 2.19 -22.88
N PHE A 92 1.03 3.54 -22.73
CA PHE A 92 -0.12 4.29 -23.21
C PHE A 92 0.18 4.90 -24.58
N ALA A 93 -0.28 4.24 -25.64
CA ALA A 93 -0.24 4.76 -27.00
C ALA A 93 -1.02 6.10 -27.08
N GLY A 94 -0.34 7.18 -27.50
CA GLY A 94 -0.98 8.47 -27.78
C GLY A 94 -0.64 9.62 -26.81
N LEU A 95 0.14 9.37 -25.75
CA LEU A 95 0.67 10.48 -24.94
C LEU A 95 1.89 11.09 -25.64
N SER A 96 1.90 12.41 -25.82
CA SER A 96 3.09 13.09 -26.29
C SER A 96 4.19 13.11 -25.22
N PRO A 97 5.49 13.16 -25.61
CA PRO A 97 6.58 13.28 -24.63
C PRO A 97 6.40 14.45 -23.65
N GLU A 98 5.85 15.56 -24.13
CA GLU A 98 5.57 16.75 -23.30
C GLU A 98 4.49 16.46 -22.26
N THR A 99 3.43 15.72 -22.63
CA THR A 99 2.37 15.30 -21.71
C THR A 99 2.91 14.36 -20.63
N VAL A 100 3.74 13.40 -21.03
CA VAL A 100 4.40 12.49 -20.07
C VAL A 100 5.24 13.27 -19.07
N GLN A 101 6.04 14.24 -19.53
CA GLN A 101 6.85 15.08 -18.66
C GLN A 101 6.00 15.95 -17.71
N GLN A 102 4.85 16.45 -18.16
CA GLN A 102 3.92 17.19 -17.30
C GLN A 102 3.33 16.29 -16.21
N ILE A 103 2.92 15.07 -16.57
CA ILE A 103 2.42 14.07 -15.58
C ILE A 103 3.50 13.75 -14.55
N ILE A 104 4.73 13.47 -14.97
CA ILE A 104 5.86 13.19 -14.08
C ILE A 104 6.05 14.32 -13.08
N ARG A 105 6.14 15.58 -13.53
CA ARG A 105 6.31 16.75 -12.65
C ARG A 105 5.15 16.89 -11.68
N MET A 106 3.91 16.70 -12.13
CA MET A 106 2.73 16.76 -11.29
C MET A 106 2.78 15.70 -10.19
N LYS A 107 3.09 14.42 -10.55
CA LYS A 107 3.14 13.32 -9.57
C LYS A 107 4.28 13.50 -8.56
N LEU A 108 5.44 13.98 -9.01
CA LEU A 108 6.54 14.33 -8.10
C LEU A 108 6.17 15.49 -7.18
N GLY A 109 5.45 16.49 -7.70
CA GLY A 109 4.92 17.58 -6.88
C GLY A 109 3.98 17.09 -5.78
N MET A 110 3.08 16.13 -6.08
CA MET A 110 2.15 15.57 -5.12
C MET A 110 2.84 14.87 -3.92
N VAL A 111 4.10 14.42 -4.10
CA VAL A 111 4.87 13.74 -3.05
C VAL A 111 6.04 14.60 -2.52
N ASN A 112 6.00 15.91 -2.74
CA ASN A 112 7.04 16.87 -2.33
C ASN A 112 8.44 16.55 -2.86
N LEU A 113 8.55 16.17 -4.15
CA LEU A 113 9.79 15.87 -4.86
C LEU A 113 9.94 16.67 -6.16
N SER A 114 9.35 17.87 -6.25
CA SER A 114 9.57 18.78 -7.38
C SER A 114 11.04 19.13 -7.53
N GLY A 115 11.57 19.05 -8.75
CA GLY A 115 12.97 19.37 -9.05
C GLY A 115 13.94 18.18 -8.90
N TYR A 116 13.46 17.00 -8.49
CA TYR A 116 14.26 15.79 -8.35
C TYR A 116 14.13 14.84 -9.55
N GLU A 117 13.52 15.27 -10.64
CA GLU A 117 13.21 14.44 -11.82
C GLU A 117 14.45 13.74 -12.38
N ASN A 118 15.60 14.43 -12.38
CA ASN A 118 16.85 13.95 -12.98
C ASN A 118 17.78 13.24 -11.98
N HIS A 119 17.38 13.04 -10.72
CA HIS A 119 18.20 12.36 -9.73
C HIS A 119 18.01 10.85 -9.82
N TYR A 120 19.09 10.11 -9.63
CA TYR A 120 19.06 8.65 -9.50
C TYR A 120 18.66 8.23 -8.08
N PRO A 121 18.07 7.03 -7.89
CA PRO A 121 17.69 6.54 -6.57
C PRO A 121 18.83 6.55 -5.54
N ALA A 122 20.08 6.36 -5.98
CA ALA A 122 21.26 6.39 -5.12
C ALA A 122 21.57 7.78 -4.50
N GLU A 123 21.08 8.85 -5.11
CA GLU A 123 21.26 10.24 -4.67
C GLU A 123 20.15 10.69 -3.69
N LEU A 124 19.14 9.85 -3.46
CA LEU A 124 17.97 10.17 -2.66
C LEU A 124 18.06 9.56 -1.25
N SER A 125 17.52 10.26 -0.26
CA SER A 125 17.32 9.68 1.08
C SER A 125 16.30 8.52 1.05
N GLY A 126 16.26 7.69 2.10
CA GLY A 126 15.29 6.61 2.23
C GLY A 126 13.84 7.10 2.12
N GLY A 127 13.50 8.21 2.80
CA GLY A 127 12.19 8.83 2.72
C GLY A 127 11.86 9.35 1.32
N MET A 128 12.83 9.98 0.64
CA MET A 128 12.66 10.45 -0.74
C MET A 128 12.42 9.28 -1.70
N ARG A 129 13.16 8.18 -1.57
CA ARG A 129 12.92 6.98 -2.40
C ARG A 129 11.51 6.41 -2.21
N LYS A 130 11.03 6.33 -0.96
CA LYS A 130 9.65 5.88 -0.66
C LYS A 130 8.61 6.79 -1.32
N ARG A 131 8.79 8.11 -1.21
CA ARG A 131 7.91 9.10 -1.87
C ARG A 131 8.01 9.01 -3.39
N GLY A 132 9.19 8.76 -3.94
CA GLY A 132 9.38 8.50 -5.38
C GLY A 132 8.65 7.24 -5.85
N GLY A 133 8.75 6.15 -5.08
CA GLY A 133 7.98 4.93 -5.33
C GLY A 133 6.47 5.16 -5.28
N LEU A 134 6.00 6.02 -4.35
CA LEU A 134 4.60 6.43 -4.28
C LEU A 134 4.20 7.25 -5.51
N ALA A 135 5.03 8.20 -5.97
CA ALA A 135 4.77 8.97 -7.20
C ALA A 135 4.60 8.06 -8.41
N ARG A 136 5.44 7.02 -8.53
CA ARG A 136 5.31 6.00 -9.58
C ARG A 136 4.01 5.20 -9.43
N ALA A 137 3.66 4.79 -8.20
CA ALA A 137 2.45 4.02 -7.95
C ALA A 137 1.17 4.79 -8.32
N ILE A 138 1.18 6.14 -8.22
CA ILE A 138 0.05 7.00 -8.59
C ILE A 138 0.14 7.58 -10.01
N ALA A 139 1.11 7.17 -10.83
CA ALA A 139 1.34 7.77 -12.14
C ALA A 139 0.11 7.68 -13.06
N LEU A 140 -0.66 6.60 -12.97
CA LEU A 140 -1.85 6.32 -13.77
C LEU A 140 -3.17 6.71 -13.09
N ASP A 141 -3.16 7.48 -12.00
CA ASP A 141 -4.35 7.80 -11.20
C ASP A 141 -5.17 6.53 -10.84
N PRO A 142 -4.55 5.54 -10.18
CA PRO A 142 -5.17 4.25 -9.93
C PRO A 142 -6.39 4.39 -9.01
N GLN A 143 -7.38 3.50 -9.20
CA GLN A 143 -8.55 3.42 -8.34
C GLN A 143 -8.24 2.78 -6.99
N ILE A 144 -7.21 1.89 -6.97
CA ILE A 144 -6.78 1.18 -5.77
C ILE A 144 -5.26 1.27 -5.64
N LEU A 145 -4.79 1.62 -4.45
CA LEU A 145 -3.37 1.59 -4.09
C LEU A 145 -3.10 0.49 -3.06
N PHE A 146 -2.11 -0.33 -3.34
CA PHE A 146 -1.61 -1.35 -2.43
C PHE A 146 -0.25 -0.95 -1.87
N PHE A 147 -0.06 -1.16 -0.56
CA PHE A 147 1.17 -0.84 0.13
C PHE A 147 1.67 -2.07 0.91
N ASP A 148 2.92 -2.47 0.68
CA ASP A 148 3.58 -3.50 1.47
C ASP A 148 4.62 -2.84 2.38
N GLU A 149 4.31 -2.70 3.68
CA GLU A 149 5.16 -2.12 4.71
C GLU A 149 5.74 -0.74 4.32
N PRO A 150 4.89 0.26 4.01
CA PRO A 150 5.35 1.52 3.40
C PRO A 150 6.31 2.33 4.27
N SER A 151 6.21 2.23 5.59
CA SER A 151 7.06 2.95 6.56
C SER A 151 8.27 2.17 7.05
N ALA A 152 8.48 0.94 6.54
CA ALA A 152 9.63 0.13 6.96
C ALA A 152 10.95 0.83 6.66
N GLY A 153 11.80 0.98 7.70
CA GLY A 153 13.11 1.62 7.59
C GLY A 153 13.09 3.15 7.58
N LEU A 154 11.93 3.77 7.80
CA LEU A 154 11.80 5.23 7.98
C LEU A 154 11.89 5.60 9.46
N ASP A 155 12.47 6.76 9.73
CA ASP A 155 12.39 7.42 11.03
C ASP A 155 10.98 7.98 11.29
N PRO A 156 10.65 8.40 12.53
CA PRO A 156 9.30 8.89 12.86
C PRO A 156 8.86 10.12 12.05
N ILE A 157 9.78 11.02 11.69
CA ILE A 157 9.46 12.24 10.93
C ILE A 157 9.06 11.87 9.51
N ASN A 158 9.89 11.08 8.81
CA ASN A 158 9.61 10.61 7.47
C ASN A 158 8.35 9.72 7.42
N THR A 159 8.10 8.94 8.48
CA THR A 159 6.86 8.16 8.62
C THR A 159 5.63 9.08 8.69
N ALA A 160 5.68 10.14 9.51
CA ALA A 160 4.57 11.09 9.63
C ALA A 160 4.29 11.83 8.31
N GLU A 161 5.34 12.24 7.59
CA GLU A 161 5.21 12.83 6.25
C GLU A 161 4.55 11.86 5.25
N LEU A 162 4.99 10.61 5.23
CA LEU A 162 4.40 9.59 4.35
C LEU A 162 2.92 9.34 4.67
N VAL A 163 2.57 9.25 5.96
CA VAL A 163 1.17 9.13 6.42
C VAL A 163 0.32 10.30 5.92
N ALA A 164 0.82 11.54 6.06
CA ALA A 164 0.13 12.73 5.60
C ALA A 164 -0.10 12.70 4.06
N LEU A 165 0.91 12.28 3.28
CA LEU A 165 0.80 12.13 1.84
C LEU A 165 -0.23 11.05 1.45
N ILE A 166 -0.20 9.88 2.09
CA ILE A 166 -1.15 8.80 1.82
C ILE A 166 -2.59 9.27 2.11
N ARG A 167 -2.82 9.91 3.27
CA ARG A 167 -4.13 10.49 3.60
C ARG A 167 -4.54 11.57 2.59
N GLY A 168 -3.63 12.47 2.21
CA GLY A 168 -3.90 13.51 1.23
C GLY A 168 -4.31 12.94 -0.13
N ILE A 169 -3.64 11.89 -0.60
CA ILE A 169 -3.99 11.20 -1.85
C ILE A 169 -5.36 10.52 -1.73
N ASN A 170 -5.63 9.82 -0.61
CA ASN A 170 -6.92 9.17 -0.39
C ASN A 170 -8.07 10.18 -0.41
N THR A 171 -7.98 11.26 0.38
CA THR A 171 -9.03 12.27 0.48
C THR A 171 -9.17 13.12 -0.78
N GLY A 172 -8.05 13.45 -1.44
CA GLY A 172 -8.04 14.31 -2.63
C GLY A 172 -8.50 13.59 -3.89
N LEU A 173 -8.20 12.31 -4.05
CA LEU A 173 -8.53 11.52 -5.25
C LEU A 173 -9.63 10.49 -5.01
N GLY A 174 -10.06 10.26 -3.78
CA GLY A 174 -11.01 9.19 -3.44
C GLY A 174 -10.46 7.78 -3.70
N THR A 175 -9.13 7.63 -3.72
CA THR A 175 -8.45 6.36 -4.02
C THR A 175 -8.62 5.37 -2.89
N THR A 176 -9.08 4.16 -3.18
CA THR A 176 -9.15 3.05 -2.21
C THR A 176 -7.74 2.57 -1.88
N MET A 177 -7.46 2.25 -0.62
CA MET A 177 -6.11 1.85 -0.21
C MET A 177 -6.13 0.58 0.63
N VAL A 178 -5.19 -0.33 0.34
CA VAL A 178 -4.93 -1.52 1.15
C VAL A 178 -3.48 -1.46 1.62
N ILE A 179 -3.27 -1.36 2.93
CA ILE A 179 -1.95 -1.18 3.53
C ILE A 179 -1.62 -2.38 4.40
N VAL A 180 -0.60 -3.13 4.02
CA VAL A 180 -0.01 -4.17 4.87
C VAL A 180 1.01 -3.51 5.78
N SER A 181 0.82 -3.64 7.10
CA SER A 181 1.77 -3.12 8.08
C SER A 181 1.75 -3.90 9.40
N HIS A 182 2.86 -3.86 10.10
CA HIS A 182 2.97 -4.30 11.50
C HIS A 182 3.20 -3.13 12.47
N GLN A 183 3.23 -1.89 11.97
CA GLN A 183 3.46 -0.69 12.76
C GLN A 183 2.13 -0.12 13.27
N VAL A 184 1.88 -0.28 14.56
CA VAL A 184 0.62 0.14 15.21
C VAL A 184 0.35 1.64 15.06
N GLU A 185 1.37 2.49 15.25
CA GLU A 185 1.21 3.94 15.13
C GLU A 185 0.73 4.37 13.74
N LEU A 186 1.29 3.79 12.68
CA LEU A 186 0.84 4.05 11.32
C LEU A 186 -0.62 3.63 11.17
N VAL A 187 -0.96 2.42 11.60
CA VAL A 187 -2.31 1.86 11.49
C VAL A 187 -3.33 2.75 12.20
N LEU A 188 -3.08 3.14 13.46
CA LEU A 188 -3.98 3.99 14.24
C LEU A 188 -4.17 5.39 13.64
N ARG A 189 -3.17 5.91 12.92
CA ARG A 189 -3.24 7.23 12.28
C ARG A 189 -3.97 7.23 10.94
N ILE A 190 -3.98 6.08 10.24
CA ILE A 190 -4.37 6.07 8.82
C ILE A 190 -5.57 5.16 8.51
N ALA A 191 -5.81 4.10 9.29
CA ALA A 191 -6.83 3.12 8.97
C ALA A 191 -8.25 3.67 9.21
N ASP A 192 -9.13 3.47 8.23
CA ASP A 192 -10.56 3.56 8.44
C ASP A 192 -11.06 2.21 9.01
N ARG A 193 -10.46 1.11 8.54
CA ARG A 193 -10.74 -0.25 9.00
C ARG A 193 -9.46 -1.07 9.09
N VAL A 194 -9.39 -1.92 10.08
CA VAL A 194 -8.27 -2.84 10.33
C VAL A 194 -8.77 -4.27 10.17
N MET A 195 -7.99 -5.09 9.51
CA MET A 195 -8.18 -6.53 9.41
C MET A 195 -6.93 -7.24 9.94
N MET A 196 -7.07 -8.01 11.01
CA MET A 196 -5.96 -8.74 11.60
C MET A 196 -5.92 -10.19 11.13
N ILE A 197 -4.75 -10.59 10.61
CA ILE A 197 -4.46 -11.97 10.20
C ILE A 197 -3.56 -12.63 11.23
N ASP A 198 -3.88 -13.87 11.56
CA ASP A 198 -3.11 -14.68 12.49
C ASP A 198 -2.46 -15.88 11.79
N ARG A 199 -1.26 -16.25 12.28
CA ARG A 199 -0.46 -17.35 11.71
C ARG A 199 -1.02 -18.74 12.04
N ASP A 200 -1.51 -18.90 13.27
CA ASP A 200 -1.96 -20.21 13.76
C ASP A 200 -3.34 -20.54 13.19
N GLU A 201 -4.23 -19.54 13.17
CA GLU A 201 -5.55 -19.63 12.52
C GLU A 201 -5.46 -19.68 11.00
N LYS A 202 -4.35 -19.18 10.43
CA LYS A 202 -4.14 -19.02 8.96
C LYS A 202 -5.24 -18.22 8.28
N GLY A 203 -5.84 -17.30 8.98
CA GLY A 203 -7.01 -16.54 8.55
C GLY A 203 -7.19 -15.23 9.29
N ILE A 204 -8.33 -14.60 9.04
CA ILE A 204 -8.75 -13.37 9.70
C ILE A 204 -9.25 -13.70 11.11
N ILE A 205 -8.76 -13.00 12.13
CA ILE A 205 -9.19 -13.15 13.53
C ILE A 205 -9.98 -11.96 14.04
N ALA A 206 -9.87 -10.80 13.38
CA ALA A 206 -10.65 -9.62 13.73
C ALA A 206 -10.74 -8.66 12.54
N THR A 207 -11.86 -7.95 12.44
CA THR A 207 -12.07 -6.84 11.49
C THR A 207 -12.96 -5.79 12.16
N GLY A 208 -12.61 -4.51 12.03
CA GLY A 208 -13.37 -3.39 12.59
C GLY A 208 -12.59 -2.09 12.47
N THR A 209 -13.17 -0.99 12.92
CA THR A 209 -12.42 0.27 13.07
C THR A 209 -11.33 0.11 14.15
N PRO A 210 -10.25 0.90 14.10
CA PRO A 210 -9.23 0.86 15.17
C PRO A 210 -9.83 1.01 16.57
N GLU A 211 -10.82 1.89 16.73
CA GLU A 211 -11.47 2.16 18.02
C GLU A 211 -12.33 0.98 18.49
N GLU A 212 -13.15 0.40 17.62
CA GLU A 212 -13.93 -0.81 17.91
C GLU A 212 -13.03 -1.95 18.38
N LEU A 213 -11.96 -2.22 17.63
CA LEU A 213 -11.02 -3.29 17.96
C LEU A 213 -10.30 -3.04 19.29
N ARG A 214 -10.01 -1.77 19.61
CA ARG A 214 -9.40 -1.40 20.90
C ARG A 214 -10.33 -1.62 22.08
N LEU A 215 -11.61 -1.30 21.93
CA LEU A 215 -12.59 -1.36 23.01
C LEU A 215 -13.24 -2.73 23.19
N SER A 216 -13.51 -3.43 22.07
CA SER A 216 -14.37 -4.63 22.07
C SER A 216 -13.67 -5.92 21.67
N ALA A 217 -12.38 -5.90 21.26
CA ALA A 217 -11.71 -7.12 20.85
C ALA A 217 -11.63 -8.15 22.00
N ILE A 218 -12.30 -9.28 21.80
CA ILE A 218 -12.29 -10.42 22.75
C ILE A 218 -10.93 -11.14 22.66
N ASP A 219 -10.36 -11.25 21.46
CA ASP A 219 -9.10 -11.95 21.24
C ASP A 219 -7.91 -11.18 21.86
N PRO A 220 -7.17 -11.79 22.79
CA PRO A 220 -6.01 -11.16 23.41
C PRO A 220 -4.92 -10.71 22.42
N ARG A 221 -4.78 -11.41 21.30
CA ARG A 221 -3.79 -11.09 20.25
C ARG A 221 -4.08 -9.73 19.63
N VAL A 222 -5.35 -9.42 19.39
CA VAL A 222 -5.80 -8.12 18.84
C VAL A 222 -5.51 -7.00 19.82
N ARG A 223 -5.89 -7.19 21.11
CA ARG A 223 -5.60 -6.20 22.16
C ARG A 223 -4.10 -5.97 22.31
N ASN A 224 -3.32 -7.02 22.41
CA ASN A 224 -1.86 -6.92 22.55
C ASN A 224 -1.21 -6.21 21.34
N PHE A 225 -1.74 -6.39 20.14
CA PHE A 225 -1.27 -5.67 18.96
C PHE A 225 -1.56 -4.17 19.08
N LEU A 226 -2.81 -3.78 19.42
CA LEU A 226 -3.24 -2.38 19.43
C LEU A 226 -2.75 -1.57 20.65
N PHE A 227 -2.51 -2.23 21.79
CA PHE A 227 -2.01 -1.58 23.02
C PHE A 227 -0.48 -1.64 23.19
N ARG A 228 0.23 -2.24 22.25
CA ARG A 228 1.70 -2.34 22.34
C ARG A 228 2.39 -0.98 22.36
N SER A 229 1.84 0.02 21.71
CA SER A 229 2.35 1.38 21.71
C SER A 229 2.25 2.09 23.07
N GLU A 230 1.22 1.79 23.88
CA GLU A 230 1.04 2.39 25.22
C GLU A 230 2.05 1.83 26.22
N ALA A 231 2.42 0.56 26.09
CA ALA A 231 3.41 -0.09 26.96
C ALA A 231 4.87 0.34 26.66
N GLU A 232 5.16 0.80 25.46
CA GLU A 232 6.50 1.29 25.07
C GLU A 232 6.69 2.78 25.42
N GLN A 233 5.62 3.59 25.42
CA GLN A 233 5.65 5.00 25.83
C GLN A 233 5.77 5.17 27.36
N GLY A 234 5.28 4.21 28.18
CA GLY A 234 5.39 4.25 29.64
C GLY A 234 6.75 3.80 30.22
N LYS A 235 7.73 3.44 29.39
CA LYS A 235 9.08 3.03 29.83
C LYS A 235 10.15 4.09 29.58
N GLY A 236 9.76 5.29 29.17
CA GLY A 236 10.65 6.42 28.86
C GLY A 236 10.60 7.57 29.88
N GLU A 237 10.06 7.35 31.07
CA GLU A 237 10.15 8.29 32.22
C GLU A 237 11.05 7.73 33.32
#